data_b0f03c271692f0da507f4770e72a72dc
#
_entry.id   b0f03c271692f0da507f4770e72a72dc
#
_cell.length_a   1.000
_cell.length_b   1.000
_cell.length_c   1.000
_cell.angle_alpha   90.00
_cell.angle_beta   90.00
_cell.angle_gamma   90.00
#
_symmetry.space_group_name_H-M   'P 1'
#
loop_
_entity.id
_entity.type
_entity.pdbx_description
1 polymer ?
#
loop_
_entity_poly.entity_id
_entity_poly.type
_entity_poly.pdbx_seq_one_letter_code
_entity_poly.pdbx_strand_id
1 'polypeptide(L)'
;MDFLEFTHRKEIYTYKNTILGYTIVVDFAGKGKITYPDGVIVNDETTSNLTKNENFVVLECVYRLLKLGYKPECIELEPKWEAPHDIGGGGKADVLVKDNAGESFLLIECKTWGKEFDNYWKKTEQDGDQLFFYAVQKRSTKYLCMYASNWDNDELVRKSNIISLKDNTATLESFDEPISFEKANDKSSLFAAWNITYGKYSFKNGIFEDTCIPYLIEEKGRDISNITEIGHDDIQKKYHEFTTILRQHNVSGRENAFDKLVNLFLAKIVDEIRNSDKLQFYWGGPQYDDYYKLQDRLQVLYKEGMEQFLGEEVSYIDESTIEETFKLFLNDPDATKDTILKYFRQLKFYTNNDFSFIDVYNEKLFYKNAQVLVQMVKMLQDVKLVTEKPNQFLGDLFEGFLDDGIKQSEGQFFTPTPIVRFLVSTLPLEEIIKSKGKSYIKNVGLCMWSWSFFK
;
A
#
# COMPACT_ATOMS: atom_id res chain seq x y z
N MET A 1 -12.80 25.95 14.88
CA MET A 1 -14.13 25.28 14.92
C MET A 1 -14.87 25.41 13.59
N ASP A 2 -14.67 26.50 12.86
CA ASP A 2 -15.33 26.74 11.55
C ASP A 2 -14.95 25.66 10.51
N PHE A 3 -13.72 25.15 10.57
CA PHE A 3 -13.24 24.07 9.70
C PHE A 3 -13.93 22.70 9.92
N LEU A 4 -14.61 22.52 11.06
CA LEU A 4 -15.50 21.38 11.31
C LEU A 4 -16.97 21.73 11.10
N GLU A 5 -17.27 22.80 10.37
CA GLU A 5 -18.64 23.27 10.06
C GLU A 5 -19.49 23.59 11.32
N PHE A 6 -18.82 23.89 12.46
CA PHE A 6 -19.54 24.28 13.66
C PHE A 6 -20.06 25.70 13.54
N THR A 7 -21.35 25.88 13.82
CA THR A 7 -21.99 27.18 13.88
C THR A 7 -22.00 27.72 15.30
N HIS A 8 -21.81 29.02 15.46
CA HIS A 8 -21.90 29.70 16.77
C HIS A 8 -22.66 31.04 16.67
N ARG A 9 -23.22 31.49 17.81
CA ARG A 9 -23.74 32.81 17.93
C ARG A 9 -22.65 33.69 18.56
N LYS A 10 -22.42 34.90 18.01
CA LYS A 10 -21.32 35.81 18.39
C LYS A 10 -21.21 36.16 19.89
N GLU A 11 -22.28 36.00 20.67
CA GLU A 11 -22.36 36.33 22.08
C GLU A 11 -22.25 35.12 23.02
N ILE A 12 -22.08 33.89 22.46
CA ILE A 12 -22.09 32.64 23.23
C ILE A 12 -20.84 31.88 22.87
N TYR A 13 -20.09 31.39 23.87
CA TYR A 13 -18.90 30.53 23.68
C TYR A 13 -19.24 29.10 23.26
N THR A 14 -20.47 28.86 22.78
CA THR A 14 -20.97 27.52 22.44
C THR A 14 -21.07 27.33 20.94
N TYR A 15 -20.38 26.32 20.44
CA TYR A 15 -20.36 25.88 19.04
C TYR A 15 -21.18 24.62 18.90
N LYS A 16 -21.98 24.52 17.86
CA LYS A 16 -22.80 23.32 17.57
C LYS A 16 -22.60 22.86 16.15
N ASN A 17 -22.50 21.56 15.96
CA ASN A 17 -22.62 20.94 14.65
C ASN A 17 -23.56 19.73 14.73
N THR A 18 -24.41 19.59 13.74
CA THR A 18 -25.30 18.42 13.59
C THR A 18 -24.92 17.64 12.37
N ILE A 19 -24.44 16.40 12.57
CA ILE A 19 -23.91 15.51 11.56
C ILE A 19 -24.83 14.31 11.49
N LEU A 20 -25.44 14.05 10.33
CA LEU A 20 -26.37 12.93 10.13
C LEU A 20 -27.47 12.83 11.24
N GLY A 21 -27.88 13.95 11.81
CA GLY A 21 -28.87 14.01 12.91
C GLY A 21 -28.25 13.99 14.31
N TYR A 22 -26.95 13.73 14.46
CA TYR A 22 -26.23 13.73 15.74
C TYR A 22 -25.59 15.07 16.03
N THR A 23 -25.76 15.60 17.22
CA THR A 23 -25.29 16.95 17.58
C THR A 23 -24.11 16.88 18.54
N ILE A 24 -22.98 17.48 18.15
CA ILE A 24 -21.84 17.79 19.03
C ILE A 24 -21.96 19.23 19.50
N VAL A 25 -21.74 19.46 20.78
CA VAL A 25 -21.71 20.80 21.38
C VAL A 25 -20.36 21.03 22.03
N VAL A 26 -19.71 22.14 21.70
CA VAL A 26 -18.45 22.57 22.30
C VAL A 26 -18.66 23.93 22.98
N ASP A 27 -18.49 23.96 24.29
CA ASP A 27 -18.59 25.15 25.08
C ASP A 27 -17.18 25.58 25.55
N PHE A 28 -16.77 26.81 25.20
CA PHE A 28 -15.47 27.37 25.57
C PHE A 28 -15.49 28.12 26.91
N ALA A 29 -16.61 28.15 27.63
CA ALA A 29 -16.69 28.77 28.93
C ALA A 29 -15.86 27.98 29.96
N GLY A 30 -15.12 28.71 30.80
CA GLY A 30 -14.31 28.14 31.87
C GLY A 30 -13.18 27.25 31.36
N LYS A 31 -13.16 25.96 31.75
CA LYS A 31 -12.21 24.96 31.27
C LYS A 31 -12.58 24.37 29.90
N GLY A 32 -13.71 24.80 29.37
CA GLY A 32 -14.32 24.22 28.18
C GLY A 32 -14.92 22.84 28.41
N LYS A 33 -15.97 22.53 27.62
CA LYS A 33 -16.65 21.24 27.68
C LYS A 33 -17.03 20.80 26.26
N ILE A 34 -16.79 19.51 25.95
CA ILE A 34 -17.28 18.87 24.76
C ILE A 34 -18.42 17.95 25.18
N THR A 35 -19.59 18.15 24.58
CA THR A 35 -20.74 17.27 24.75
C THR A 35 -20.96 16.51 23.46
N TYR A 36 -20.75 15.22 23.51
CA TYR A 36 -20.96 14.30 22.39
C TYR A 36 -22.45 13.93 22.25
N PRO A 37 -22.89 13.43 21.09
CA PRO A 37 -24.27 12.99 20.89
C PRO A 37 -24.70 11.90 21.88
N ASP A 38 -25.99 11.85 22.15
CA ASP A 38 -26.57 10.75 22.89
C ASP A 38 -26.22 9.41 22.22
N GLY A 39 -25.84 8.42 23.01
CA GLY A 39 -25.35 7.11 22.57
C GLY A 39 -23.82 6.98 22.63
N VAL A 40 -23.05 8.05 22.48
CA VAL A 40 -21.59 7.98 22.70
C VAL A 40 -21.33 7.73 24.19
N ILE A 41 -20.60 6.66 24.48
CA ILE A 41 -20.23 6.32 25.87
C ILE A 41 -18.99 7.12 26.25
N VAL A 42 -19.08 7.94 27.30
CA VAL A 42 -17.96 8.71 27.86
C VAL A 42 -17.69 8.19 29.27
N ASN A 43 -16.58 7.47 29.46
CA ASN A 43 -16.26 6.83 30.73
C ASN A 43 -15.55 7.75 31.73
N ASP A 44 -14.83 8.74 31.20
CA ASP A 44 -14.11 9.73 32.00
C ASP A 44 -14.21 11.07 31.26
N GLU A 45 -14.08 12.19 31.94
CA GLU A 45 -14.20 13.50 31.30
C GLU A 45 -12.83 14.08 30.87
N THR A 46 -11.77 13.27 30.82
CA THR A 46 -10.42 13.76 30.52
C THR A 46 -10.26 14.20 29.06
N THR A 47 -10.96 13.56 28.12
CA THR A 47 -10.99 13.92 26.70
C THR A 47 -12.18 14.81 26.31
N SER A 48 -13.13 15.01 27.22
CA SER A 48 -14.35 15.81 26.98
C SER A 48 -14.24 17.27 27.46
N ASN A 49 -13.01 17.78 27.59
CA ASN A 49 -12.72 19.17 27.96
C ASN A 49 -11.69 19.79 26.99
N LEU A 50 -11.44 21.09 27.10
CA LEU A 50 -10.55 21.82 26.19
C LEU A 50 -9.19 22.18 26.84
N THR A 51 -8.78 21.42 27.86
CA THR A 51 -7.56 21.76 28.63
C THR A 51 -6.28 21.22 27.97
N LYS A 52 -6.38 20.25 27.07
CA LYS A 52 -5.25 19.67 26.34
C LYS A 52 -5.46 19.78 24.85
N ASN A 53 -4.39 20.00 24.11
CA ASN A 53 -4.43 20.02 22.62
C ASN A 53 -4.87 18.67 22.02
N GLU A 54 -4.51 17.56 22.64
CA GLU A 54 -4.91 16.22 22.26
C GLU A 54 -6.43 16.04 22.24
N ASN A 55 -7.16 16.72 23.12
CA ASN A 55 -8.62 16.65 23.18
C ASN A 55 -9.31 17.22 21.91
N PHE A 56 -8.65 18.17 21.21
CA PHE A 56 -9.13 18.63 19.90
C PHE A 56 -8.95 17.56 18.82
N VAL A 57 -7.89 16.74 18.92
CA VAL A 57 -7.68 15.63 18.03
C VAL A 57 -8.74 14.54 18.26
N VAL A 58 -9.08 14.25 19.54
CA VAL A 58 -10.16 13.34 19.89
C VAL A 58 -11.51 13.85 19.36
N LEU A 59 -11.81 15.14 19.55
CA LEU A 59 -13.02 15.76 19.03
C LEU A 59 -13.12 15.61 17.51
N GLU A 60 -12.06 15.92 16.79
CA GLU A 60 -12.03 15.80 15.34
C GLU A 60 -12.16 14.32 14.89
N CYS A 61 -11.49 13.41 15.57
CA CYS A 61 -11.62 11.97 15.31
C CYS A 61 -13.07 11.48 15.45
N VAL A 62 -13.75 11.83 16.56
CA VAL A 62 -15.17 11.47 16.77
C VAL A 62 -16.08 12.12 15.73
N TYR A 63 -15.86 13.43 15.47
CA TYR A 63 -16.57 14.13 14.39
C TYR A 63 -16.45 13.39 13.07
N ARG A 64 -15.24 12.94 12.72
CA ARG A 64 -14.95 12.25 11.48
C ARG A 64 -15.64 10.88 11.41
N LEU A 65 -15.58 10.11 12.48
CA LEU A 65 -16.27 8.82 12.57
C LEU A 65 -17.78 8.97 12.37
N LEU A 66 -18.40 9.95 13.03
CA LEU A 66 -19.82 10.25 12.85
C LEU A 66 -20.14 10.70 11.42
N LYS A 67 -19.31 11.54 10.81
CA LYS A 67 -19.47 12.01 9.42
C LYS A 67 -19.41 10.86 8.41
N LEU A 68 -18.59 9.84 8.69
CA LEU A 68 -18.51 8.62 7.88
C LEU A 68 -19.70 7.68 8.08
N GLY A 69 -20.52 7.89 9.12
CA GLY A 69 -21.71 7.09 9.39
C GLY A 69 -21.53 6.02 10.46
N TYR A 70 -20.45 6.06 11.26
CA TYR A 70 -20.39 5.27 12.49
C TYR A 70 -21.44 5.78 13.46
N LYS A 71 -22.16 4.86 14.12
CA LYS A 71 -23.25 5.23 15.04
C LYS A 71 -22.69 5.63 16.39
N PRO A 72 -23.31 6.64 17.07
CA PRO A 72 -22.88 7.06 18.41
C PRO A 72 -22.75 5.91 19.41
N GLU A 73 -23.71 4.98 19.44
CA GLU A 73 -23.71 3.84 20.35
C GLU A 73 -22.56 2.84 20.14
N CYS A 74 -21.87 2.96 18.99
CA CYS A 74 -20.68 2.17 18.72
C CYS A 74 -19.37 2.87 19.13
N ILE A 75 -19.44 4.13 19.58
CA ILE A 75 -18.28 4.94 19.94
C ILE A 75 -18.19 5.03 21.48
N GLU A 76 -17.06 4.62 22.01
CA GLU A 76 -16.77 4.69 23.45
C GLU A 76 -15.46 5.47 23.67
N LEU A 77 -15.51 6.52 24.47
CA LEU A 77 -14.37 7.33 24.85
C LEU A 77 -13.81 6.84 26.19
N GLU A 78 -12.47 6.78 26.24
CA GLU A 78 -11.73 6.37 27.44
C GLU A 78 -12.23 5.06 28.01
N PRO A 79 -12.28 3.98 27.19
CA PRO A 79 -12.77 2.68 27.63
C PRO A 79 -12.00 2.23 28.86
N LYS A 80 -12.74 1.79 29.91
CA LYS A 80 -12.16 1.26 31.15
C LYS A 80 -12.02 -0.23 31.04
N TRP A 81 -10.83 -0.72 31.39
CA TRP A 81 -10.55 -2.15 31.50
C TRP A 81 -10.17 -2.48 32.94
N GLU A 82 -10.65 -3.60 33.43
CA GLU A 82 -10.20 -4.16 34.69
C GLU A 82 -8.76 -4.66 34.47
N ALA A 83 -7.77 -3.90 34.99
CA ALA A 83 -6.40 -4.36 34.98
C ALA A 83 -6.29 -5.62 35.88
N PRO A 84 -5.62 -6.70 35.45
CA PRO A 84 -5.20 -7.73 36.37
C PRO A 84 -4.34 -7.09 37.46
N HIS A 85 -4.57 -7.48 38.74
CA HIS A 85 -3.96 -6.87 39.92
C HIS A 85 -2.44 -6.76 39.92
N ASP A 86 -1.72 -7.41 38.99
CA ASP A 86 -0.25 -7.53 38.99
C ASP A 86 0.46 -6.68 37.92
N ILE A 87 -0.26 -5.91 37.08
CA ILE A 87 0.36 -5.05 36.07
C ILE A 87 -0.02 -3.60 36.38
N GLY A 88 0.86 -2.91 37.06
CA GLY A 88 0.69 -1.49 37.42
C GLY A 88 0.53 -0.62 36.18
N GLY A 89 -0.59 0.13 36.15
CA GLY A 89 -0.91 1.16 35.17
C GLY A 89 -1.94 0.71 34.14
N GLY A 90 -3.22 0.81 34.49
CA GLY A 90 -4.33 0.72 33.53
C GLY A 90 -4.26 1.90 32.57
N GLY A 91 -3.70 1.71 31.39
CA GLY A 91 -3.78 2.68 30.30
C GLY A 91 -5.20 2.70 29.75
N LYS A 92 -5.64 3.86 29.26
CA LYS A 92 -6.92 4.04 28.58
C LYS A 92 -6.63 4.43 27.15
N ALA A 93 -7.23 3.77 26.16
CA ALA A 93 -7.25 4.28 24.80
C ALA A 93 -8.18 5.51 24.74
N ASP A 94 -7.97 6.39 23.80
CA ASP A 94 -8.82 7.57 23.67
C ASP A 94 -10.20 7.22 23.10
N VAL A 95 -10.24 6.39 22.05
CA VAL A 95 -11.48 6.02 21.37
C VAL A 95 -11.50 4.52 21.08
N LEU A 96 -12.62 3.88 21.41
CA LEU A 96 -12.97 2.53 21.00
C LEU A 96 -14.18 2.59 20.08
N VAL A 97 -14.07 1.98 18.91
CA VAL A 97 -15.20 1.76 18.00
C VAL A 97 -15.60 0.29 18.08
N LYS A 98 -16.89 0.04 18.39
CA LYS A 98 -17.48 -1.31 18.43
C LYS A 98 -18.19 -1.61 17.12
N ASP A 99 -18.21 -2.86 16.71
CA ASP A 99 -19.04 -3.30 15.58
C ASP A 99 -20.53 -3.45 15.98
N ASN A 100 -21.35 -3.83 15.00
CA ASN A 100 -22.81 -3.99 15.23
C ASN A 100 -23.14 -5.13 16.22
N ALA A 101 -22.20 -6.02 16.53
CA ALA A 101 -22.33 -7.07 17.54
C ALA A 101 -21.88 -6.60 18.95
N GLY A 102 -21.38 -5.35 19.06
CA GLY A 102 -20.82 -4.79 20.28
C GLY A 102 -19.38 -5.20 20.57
N GLU A 103 -18.73 -5.93 19.65
CA GLU A 103 -17.34 -6.33 19.76
C GLU A 103 -16.37 -5.21 19.36
N SER A 104 -15.17 -5.22 19.93
CA SER A 104 -14.14 -4.23 19.63
C SER A 104 -13.69 -4.35 18.17
N PHE A 105 -13.96 -3.33 17.39
CA PHE A 105 -13.58 -3.27 15.99
C PHE A 105 -12.27 -2.50 15.80
N LEU A 106 -12.16 -1.29 16.37
CA LEU A 106 -11.04 -0.38 16.18
C LEU A 106 -10.72 0.33 17.48
N LEU A 107 -9.46 0.26 17.91
CA LEU A 107 -8.90 1.06 19.00
C LEU A 107 -8.07 2.20 18.44
N ILE A 108 -8.32 3.41 18.89
CA ILE A 108 -7.63 4.62 18.41
C ILE A 108 -6.96 5.31 19.59
N GLU A 109 -5.67 5.60 19.42
CA GLU A 109 -4.88 6.46 20.28
C GLU A 109 -4.65 7.78 19.52
N CYS A 110 -5.10 8.88 20.06
CA CYS A 110 -4.95 10.21 19.50
C CYS A 110 -3.68 10.87 20.03
N LYS A 111 -2.94 11.55 19.16
CA LYS A 111 -1.74 12.30 19.53
C LYS A 111 -1.72 13.66 18.83
N THR A 112 -1.11 14.66 19.45
CA THR A 112 -0.91 15.93 18.78
C THR A 112 -0.02 15.76 17.56
N TRP A 113 -0.29 16.55 16.53
CA TRP A 113 0.43 16.51 15.25
C TRP A 113 1.92 16.80 15.43
N GLY A 114 2.76 16.13 14.66
CA GLY A 114 4.20 16.33 14.57
C GLY A 114 4.98 15.46 15.54
N LYS A 115 5.90 16.06 16.31
CA LYS A 115 6.90 15.32 17.11
C LYS A 115 6.28 14.33 18.12
N GLU A 116 5.12 14.64 18.68
CA GLU A 116 4.49 13.75 19.63
C GLU A 116 4.02 12.47 18.92
N PHE A 117 3.22 12.61 17.85
CA PHE A 117 2.81 11.46 17.03
C PHE A 117 4.00 10.62 16.58
N ASP A 118 5.05 11.25 16.04
CA ASP A 118 6.21 10.55 15.51
C ASP A 118 6.99 9.80 16.60
N ASN A 119 7.11 10.38 17.80
CA ASN A 119 7.78 9.73 18.92
C ASN A 119 7.00 8.53 19.46
N TYR A 120 5.67 8.66 19.60
CA TYR A 120 4.83 7.54 20.04
C TYR A 120 4.78 6.44 18.99
N TRP A 121 4.75 6.77 17.69
CA TRP A 121 4.83 5.77 16.63
C TRP A 121 6.15 5.00 16.66
N LYS A 122 7.28 5.69 16.87
CA LYS A 122 8.59 5.01 17.02
C LYS A 122 8.61 4.05 18.20
N LYS A 123 7.99 4.40 19.34
CA LYS A 123 7.87 3.47 20.47
C LYS A 123 7.01 2.25 20.11
N THR A 124 5.89 2.46 19.41
CA THR A 124 5.06 1.37 18.90
C THR A 124 5.86 0.43 18.00
N GLU A 125 6.73 0.96 17.14
CA GLU A 125 7.62 0.16 16.29
C GLU A 125 8.73 -0.57 17.07
N GLN A 126 9.07 -0.11 18.26
CA GLN A 126 10.09 -0.75 19.11
C GLN A 126 9.54 -1.92 19.93
N ASP A 127 8.40 -1.75 20.57
CA ASP A 127 7.87 -2.74 21.53
C ASP A 127 6.34 -2.84 21.57
N GLY A 128 5.63 -2.20 20.63
CA GLY A 128 4.16 -2.17 20.55
C GLY A 128 3.50 -1.14 21.49
N ASP A 129 4.25 -0.57 22.45
CA ASP A 129 3.82 0.46 23.39
C ASP A 129 2.38 0.29 23.92
N GLN A 130 1.60 1.36 23.97
CA GLN A 130 0.22 1.38 24.50
C GLN A 130 -0.76 0.66 23.58
N LEU A 131 -0.63 0.76 22.26
CA LEU A 131 -1.58 0.18 21.31
C LEU A 131 -1.71 -1.34 21.47
N PHE A 132 -0.60 -2.05 21.56
CA PHE A 132 -0.65 -3.51 21.73
C PHE A 132 -1.07 -3.91 23.14
N PHE A 133 -0.82 -3.07 24.14
CA PHE A 133 -1.35 -3.31 25.49
C PHE A 133 -2.87 -3.27 25.49
N TYR A 134 -3.49 -2.31 24.81
CA TYR A 134 -4.95 -2.23 24.68
C TYR A 134 -5.55 -3.42 23.92
N ALA A 135 -4.87 -3.90 22.88
CA ALA A 135 -5.29 -5.07 22.13
C ALA A 135 -5.37 -6.35 23.00
N VAL A 136 -4.47 -6.50 23.96
CA VAL A 136 -4.52 -7.61 24.92
C VAL A 136 -5.76 -7.53 25.79
N GLN A 137 -6.16 -6.31 26.21
CA GLN A 137 -7.33 -6.10 27.06
C GLN A 137 -8.65 -6.36 26.30
N LYS A 138 -8.66 -6.16 25.00
CA LYS A 138 -9.83 -6.35 24.12
C LYS A 138 -9.46 -7.23 22.92
N ARG A 139 -9.46 -8.53 23.16
CA ARG A 139 -9.03 -9.55 22.17
C ARG A 139 -9.85 -9.60 20.89
N SER A 140 -11.08 -9.11 20.90
CA SER A 140 -11.91 -8.99 19.69
C SER A 140 -11.50 -7.84 18.78
N THR A 141 -10.56 -6.99 19.20
CA THR A 141 -10.07 -5.86 18.41
C THR A 141 -9.46 -6.31 17.09
N LYS A 142 -9.97 -5.76 15.99
CA LYS A 142 -9.51 -6.09 14.64
C LYS A 142 -8.44 -5.14 14.13
N TYR A 143 -8.49 -3.88 14.58
CA TYR A 143 -7.59 -2.82 14.14
C TYR A 143 -7.13 -1.93 15.28
N LEU A 144 -5.85 -1.55 15.22
CA LEU A 144 -5.25 -0.54 16.09
C LEU A 144 -4.91 0.68 15.25
N CYS A 145 -5.14 1.86 15.75
CA CYS A 145 -4.86 3.09 15.04
C CYS A 145 -4.19 4.12 15.94
N MET A 146 -3.11 4.71 15.47
CA MET A 146 -2.59 5.97 16.00
C MET A 146 -3.03 7.08 15.05
N TYR A 147 -3.69 8.10 15.60
CA TYR A 147 -4.33 9.17 14.86
C TYR A 147 -3.85 10.56 15.29
N ALA A 148 -3.68 11.45 14.33
CA ALA A 148 -3.44 12.87 14.57
C ALA A 148 -4.12 13.71 13.49
N SER A 149 -4.58 14.88 13.88
CA SER A 149 -5.08 15.90 12.98
C SER A 149 -4.50 17.27 13.30
N ASN A 150 -4.42 18.14 12.30
CA ASN A 150 -3.94 19.50 12.44
C ASN A 150 -4.62 20.40 11.42
N TRP A 151 -4.69 21.68 11.75
CA TRP A 151 -5.10 22.72 10.82
C TRP A 151 -3.85 23.37 10.24
N ASP A 152 -3.63 23.22 8.96
CA ASP A 152 -2.46 23.73 8.25
C ASP A 152 -2.86 24.34 6.90
N ASN A 153 -2.38 25.57 6.63
CA ASN A 153 -2.66 26.31 5.38
C ASN A 153 -4.16 26.35 5.00
N ASP A 154 -5.02 26.61 5.98
CA ASP A 154 -6.49 26.66 5.83
C ASP A 154 -7.14 25.32 5.44
N GLU A 155 -6.42 24.20 5.62
CA GLU A 155 -6.93 22.85 5.40
C GLU A 155 -6.77 21.98 6.65
N LEU A 156 -7.72 21.06 6.84
CA LEU A 156 -7.63 20.05 7.90
C LEU A 156 -6.86 18.85 7.36
N VAL A 157 -5.62 18.71 7.86
CA VAL A 157 -4.75 17.57 7.53
C VAL A 157 -4.85 16.49 8.60
N ARG A 158 -4.81 15.25 8.18
CA ARG A 158 -4.92 14.05 9.01
C ARG A 158 -3.76 13.11 8.77
N LYS A 159 -3.35 12.40 9.81
CA LYS A 159 -2.34 11.35 9.74
C LYS A 159 -2.81 10.17 10.59
N SER A 160 -2.81 8.99 10.01
CA SER A 160 -3.11 7.77 10.74
C SER A 160 -2.11 6.68 10.39
N ASN A 161 -1.76 5.86 11.38
CA ASN A 161 -1.06 4.61 11.18
C ASN A 161 -1.94 3.50 11.75
N ILE A 162 -2.32 2.55 10.90
CA ILE A 162 -3.32 1.54 11.20
C ILE A 162 -2.66 0.16 11.12
N ILE A 163 -2.83 -0.64 12.16
CA ILE A 163 -2.35 -2.02 12.26
C ILE A 163 -3.55 -2.94 12.24
N SER A 164 -3.60 -3.87 11.30
CA SER A 164 -4.57 -4.96 11.31
C SER A 164 -4.07 -6.08 12.22
N LEU A 165 -4.93 -6.58 13.09
CA LEU A 165 -4.68 -7.76 13.93
C LEU A 165 -5.28 -9.03 13.31
N LYS A 166 -5.76 -8.95 12.08
CA LYS A 166 -6.32 -10.06 11.35
C LYS A 166 -5.20 -10.88 10.71
N ASP A 167 -5.23 -12.19 10.91
CA ASP A 167 -4.32 -13.10 10.24
C ASP A 167 -4.63 -13.24 8.75
N ASN A 168 -3.59 -13.29 7.93
CA ASN A 168 -3.64 -13.65 6.53
C ASN A 168 -3.05 -15.06 6.36
N THR A 169 -3.89 -16.01 6.01
CA THR A 169 -3.51 -17.43 5.89
C THR A 169 -2.35 -17.63 4.92
N ALA A 170 -2.37 -16.97 3.75
CA ALA A 170 -1.30 -17.09 2.77
C ALA A 170 0.05 -16.53 3.29
N THR A 171 0.00 -15.47 4.10
CA THR A 171 1.21 -14.96 4.76
C THR A 171 1.73 -15.94 5.81
N LEU A 172 0.84 -16.50 6.64
CA LEU A 172 1.22 -17.51 7.64
C LEU A 172 1.85 -18.76 6.99
N GLU A 173 1.27 -19.25 5.91
CA GLU A 173 1.78 -20.40 5.16
C GLU A 173 3.17 -20.15 4.54
N SER A 174 3.54 -18.88 4.32
CA SER A 174 4.85 -18.51 3.76
C SER A 174 6.03 -18.62 4.74
N PHE A 175 5.77 -18.84 6.03
CA PHE A 175 6.79 -18.94 7.09
C PHE A 175 6.91 -20.38 7.61
N ASP A 176 8.13 -20.82 7.89
CA ASP A 176 8.37 -22.14 8.52
C ASP A 176 7.78 -22.18 9.95
N GLU A 177 7.91 -21.08 10.71
CA GLU A 177 7.40 -20.94 12.09
C GLU A 177 6.67 -19.58 12.24
N PRO A 178 5.43 -19.46 11.75
CA PRO A 178 4.70 -18.20 11.81
C PRO A 178 4.18 -17.94 13.23
N ILE A 179 4.22 -16.67 13.62
CA ILE A 179 3.53 -16.19 14.82
C ILE A 179 2.22 -15.55 14.40
N SER A 180 1.11 -16.15 14.82
CA SER A 180 -0.25 -15.74 14.49
C SER A 180 -0.79 -14.73 15.52
N PHE A 181 -1.54 -13.72 15.10
CA PHE A 181 -2.28 -12.83 16.00
C PHE A 181 -3.34 -13.60 16.80
N GLU A 182 -4.00 -14.54 16.17
CA GLU A 182 -5.04 -15.36 16.83
C GLU A 182 -4.49 -16.15 18.02
N LYS A 183 -3.25 -16.68 17.88
CA LYS A 183 -2.59 -17.47 18.92
C LYS A 183 -1.84 -16.64 19.95
N ALA A 184 -1.60 -15.36 19.69
CA ALA A 184 -0.88 -14.47 20.58
C ALA A 184 -1.72 -14.14 21.84
N ASN A 185 -1.19 -14.32 23.06
CA ASN A 185 -1.94 -14.19 24.31
C ASN A 185 -1.55 -12.98 25.16
N ASP A 186 -0.46 -12.33 24.85
CA ASP A 186 0.09 -11.17 25.56
C ASP A 186 0.64 -10.12 24.60
N LYS A 187 1.04 -8.95 25.15
CA LYS A 187 1.60 -7.84 24.37
C LYS A 187 2.82 -8.28 23.55
N SER A 188 3.71 -9.05 24.15
CA SER A 188 4.96 -9.45 23.50
C SER A 188 4.71 -10.38 22.31
N SER A 189 3.78 -11.32 22.45
CA SER A 189 3.42 -12.25 21.37
C SER A 189 2.64 -11.54 20.25
N LEU A 190 1.75 -10.59 20.56
CA LEU A 190 1.09 -9.75 19.54
C LEU A 190 2.10 -8.89 18.79
N PHE A 191 3.03 -8.27 19.51
CA PHE A 191 4.11 -7.49 18.89
C PHE A 191 5.03 -8.37 18.05
N ALA A 192 5.36 -9.59 18.51
CA ALA A 192 6.16 -10.54 17.76
C ALA A 192 5.46 -10.97 16.46
N ALA A 193 4.14 -11.23 16.49
CA ALA A 193 3.37 -11.49 15.28
C ALA A 193 3.48 -10.33 14.29
N TRP A 194 3.26 -9.11 14.73
CA TRP A 194 3.38 -7.92 13.89
C TRP A 194 4.79 -7.71 13.35
N ASN A 195 5.81 -7.89 14.19
CA ASN A 195 7.21 -7.68 13.81
C ASN A 195 7.75 -8.77 12.87
N ILE A 196 7.55 -10.05 13.22
CA ILE A 196 8.18 -11.19 12.55
C ILE A 196 7.37 -11.62 11.34
N THR A 197 6.08 -11.91 11.53
CA THR A 197 5.22 -12.44 10.46
C THR A 197 4.78 -11.35 9.49
N TYR A 198 4.40 -10.19 10.01
CA TYR A 198 3.84 -9.10 9.20
C TYR A 198 4.81 -7.93 8.96
N GLY A 199 6.08 -8.03 9.35
CA GLY A 199 7.14 -7.07 9.04
C GLY A 199 6.85 -5.63 9.50
N LYS A 200 6.13 -5.46 10.63
CA LYS A 200 5.63 -4.16 11.14
C LYS A 200 4.78 -3.40 10.13
N TYR A 201 4.03 -4.14 9.31
CA TYR A 201 3.18 -3.49 8.33
C TYR A 201 2.09 -2.65 9.00
N SER A 202 1.96 -1.40 8.55
CA SER A 202 0.86 -0.49 8.87
C SER A 202 0.41 0.22 7.62
N PHE A 203 -0.87 0.51 7.52
CA PHE A 203 -1.43 1.27 6.42
C PHE A 203 -1.94 2.63 6.93
N LYS A 204 -2.05 3.61 6.02
CA LYS A 204 -2.32 5.00 6.38
C LYS A 204 -3.72 5.48 5.96
N ASN A 205 -4.40 4.70 5.14
CA ASN A 205 -5.70 5.02 4.55
C ASN A 205 -6.68 3.88 4.80
N GLY A 206 -7.97 4.10 4.58
CA GLY A 206 -9.01 3.07 4.64
C GLY A 206 -9.98 3.20 5.81
N ILE A 207 -9.81 4.19 6.70
CA ILE A 207 -10.72 4.43 7.83
C ILE A 207 -11.28 5.86 7.84
N PHE A 208 -10.45 6.87 7.52
CA PHE A 208 -10.80 8.28 7.75
C PHE A 208 -11.01 9.10 6.47
N GLU A 209 -10.85 8.53 5.30
CA GLU A 209 -11.08 9.19 4.02
C GLU A 209 -12.59 9.37 3.76
N ASP A 210 -12.96 10.39 2.94
CA ASP A 210 -14.35 10.72 2.65
C ASP A 210 -15.13 9.61 1.94
N THR A 211 -14.41 8.71 1.26
CA THR A 211 -14.98 7.59 0.51
C THR A 211 -15.10 6.29 1.32
N CYS A 212 -14.61 6.27 2.56
CA CYS A 212 -14.65 5.08 3.39
C CYS A 212 -16.07 4.75 3.88
N ILE A 213 -16.38 3.48 3.91
CA ILE A 213 -17.63 2.94 4.44
C ILE A 213 -17.37 2.39 5.85
N PRO A 214 -18.23 2.71 6.85
CA PRO A 214 -18.07 2.19 8.20
C PRO A 214 -17.96 0.67 8.20
N TYR A 215 -17.05 0.14 9.02
CA TYR A 215 -16.76 -1.29 9.20
C TYR A 215 -16.20 -2.04 7.99
N LEU A 216 -16.09 -1.37 6.84
CA LEU A 216 -15.44 -1.91 5.65
C LEU A 216 -14.09 -1.23 5.47
N ILE A 217 -13.04 -1.85 6.00
CA ILE A 217 -11.69 -1.37 5.82
C ILE A 217 -11.10 -2.09 4.61
N GLU A 218 -11.05 -1.37 3.50
CA GLU A 218 -10.39 -1.81 2.27
C GLU A 218 -9.14 -0.97 2.06
N GLU A 219 -8.08 -1.62 1.60
CA GLU A 219 -6.93 -0.86 1.13
C GLU A 219 -7.36 -0.03 -0.09
N LYS A 220 -7.14 1.29 -0.02
CA LYS A 220 -7.44 2.17 -1.15
C LYS A 220 -6.58 1.73 -2.34
N GLY A 221 -7.23 1.37 -3.45
CA GLY A 221 -6.55 1.10 -4.71
C GLY A 221 -5.65 2.28 -5.09
N ARG A 222 -4.58 1.98 -5.81
CA ARG A 222 -3.64 3.00 -6.32
C ARG A 222 -4.07 3.42 -7.71
N ASP A 223 -3.88 4.69 -8.02
CA ASP A 223 -4.08 5.27 -9.34
C ASP A 223 -2.83 6.03 -9.80
N ILE A 224 -2.86 6.56 -11.00
CA ILE A 224 -1.71 7.27 -11.61
C ILE A 224 -1.28 8.50 -10.81
N SER A 225 -2.14 9.08 -9.98
CA SER A 225 -1.80 10.23 -9.12
C SER A 225 -0.93 9.85 -7.92
N ASN A 226 -0.86 8.57 -7.58
CA ASN A 226 -0.05 8.05 -6.47
C ASN A 226 1.41 7.80 -6.85
N ILE A 227 1.76 7.92 -8.11
CA ILE A 227 3.12 7.72 -8.61
C ILE A 227 3.71 9.03 -9.13
N THR A 228 5.01 9.20 -8.99
CA THR A 228 5.71 10.45 -9.30
C THR A 228 6.88 10.24 -10.27
N GLU A 229 7.11 11.22 -11.11
CA GLU A 229 8.33 11.27 -11.92
C GLU A 229 9.53 11.48 -11.01
N ILE A 230 10.62 10.76 -11.28
CA ILE A 230 11.86 10.90 -10.52
C ILE A 230 12.95 11.58 -11.37
N GLY A 231 13.82 12.34 -10.70
CA GLY A 231 14.94 13.03 -11.33
C GLY A 231 16.18 12.14 -11.50
N HIS A 232 17.20 12.67 -12.18
CA HIS A 232 18.45 11.95 -12.42
C HIS A 232 19.14 11.48 -11.13
N ASP A 233 19.13 12.28 -10.07
CA ASP A 233 19.73 11.92 -8.77
C ASP A 233 19.00 10.75 -8.09
N ASP A 234 17.70 10.61 -8.34
CA ASP A 234 16.90 9.52 -7.78
C ASP A 234 17.13 8.20 -8.52
N ILE A 235 17.56 8.24 -9.80
CA ILE A 235 17.96 7.06 -10.57
C ILE A 235 19.12 6.36 -9.87
N GLN A 236 20.14 7.11 -9.44
CA GLN A 236 21.30 6.54 -8.73
C GLN A 236 20.87 5.92 -7.39
N LYS A 237 19.95 6.55 -6.67
CA LYS A 237 19.38 5.97 -5.43
C LYS A 237 18.67 4.64 -5.72
N LYS A 238 17.86 4.59 -6.79
CA LYS A 238 17.17 3.35 -7.19
C LYS A 238 18.15 2.25 -7.61
N TYR A 239 19.22 2.59 -8.29
CA TYR A 239 20.29 1.62 -8.57
C TYR A 239 20.95 1.07 -7.30
N HIS A 240 21.26 1.94 -6.33
CA HIS A 240 21.80 1.48 -5.04
C HIS A 240 20.82 0.61 -4.27
N GLU A 241 19.52 0.94 -4.30
CA GLU A 241 18.46 0.14 -3.70
C GLU A 241 18.41 -1.25 -4.36
N PHE A 242 18.37 -1.31 -5.69
CA PHE A 242 18.40 -2.56 -6.46
C PHE A 242 19.60 -3.44 -6.08
N THR A 243 20.81 -2.90 -6.14
CA THR A 243 22.02 -3.67 -5.82
C THR A 243 22.07 -4.11 -4.36
N THR A 244 21.45 -3.34 -3.47
CA THR A 244 21.33 -3.68 -2.05
C THR A 244 20.35 -4.85 -1.85
N ILE A 245 19.20 -4.84 -2.52
CA ILE A 245 18.24 -5.96 -2.50
C ILE A 245 18.93 -7.25 -2.99
N LEU A 246 19.63 -7.20 -4.14
CA LEU A 246 20.32 -8.37 -4.66
C LEU A 246 21.35 -8.94 -3.66
N ARG A 247 22.12 -8.08 -3.00
CA ARG A 247 23.11 -8.50 -1.97
C ARG A 247 22.46 -9.08 -0.74
N GLN A 248 21.38 -8.48 -0.23
CA GLN A 248 20.66 -8.94 0.95
C GLN A 248 20.11 -10.36 0.77
N HIS A 249 19.71 -10.69 -0.44
CA HIS A 249 19.12 -12.00 -0.77
C HIS A 249 20.09 -12.97 -1.42
N ASN A 250 21.40 -12.62 -1.47
CA ASN A 250 22.44 -13.44 -2.13
C ASN A 250 22.08 -13.84 -3.57
N VAL A 251 21.44 -12.92 -4.33
CA VAL A 251 21.12 -13.15 -5.73
C VAL A 251 22.42 -13.11 -6.53
N SER A 252 22.80 -14.24 -7.12
CA SER A 252 23.95 -14.40 -8.00
C SER A 252 23.50 -14.18 -9.46
N GLY A 253 24.38 -13.58 -10.27
CA GLY A 253 24.07 -13.36 -11.70
C GLY A 253 23.32 -12.04 -11.92
N ARG A 254 24.06 -10.93 -11.89
CA ARG A 254 23.49 -9.59 -12.13
C ARG A 254 22.80 -9.45 -13.48
N GLU A 255 23.31 -10.11 -14.52
CA GLU A 255 22.71 -10.13 -15.86
C GLU A 255 21.29 -10.71 -15.82
N ASN A 256 21.14 -11.89 -15.22
CA ASN A 256 19.81 -12.50 -15.06
C ASN A 256 18.87 -11.64 -14.21
N ALA A 257 19.39 -11.01 -13.14
CA ALA A 257 18.58 -10.10 -12.32
C ALA A 257 18.14 -8.85 -13.10
N PHE A 258 18.99 -8.36 -14.01
CA PHE A 258 18.66 -7.24 -14.88
C PHE A 258 17.55 -7.60 -15.87
N ASP A 259 17.59 -8.77 -16.48
CA ASP A 259 16.52 -9.25 -17.37
C ASP A 259 15.17 -9.28 -16.65
N LYS A 260 15.15 -9.77 -15.39
CA LYS A 260 13.92 -9.78 -14.58
C LYS A 260 13.44 -8.36 -14.23
N LEU A 261 14.37 -7.43 -14.04
CA LEU A 261 14.04 -6.02 -13.83
C LEU A 261 13.42 -5.40 -15.10
N VAL A 262 13.93 -5.75 -16.28
CA VAL A 262 13.35 -5.32 -17.58
C VAL A 262 11.91 -5.82 -17.71
N ASN A 263 11.64 -7.06 -17.33
CA ASN A 263 10.28 -7.61 -17.33
C ASN A 263 9.36 -6.84 -16.38
N LEU A 264 9.87 -6.42 -15.21
CA LEU A 264 9.11 -5.56 -14.29
C LEU A 264 8.84 -4.17 -14.86
N PHE A 265 9.79 -3.57 -15.58
CA PHE A 265 9.56 -2.29 -16.26
C PHE A 265 8.49 -2.44 -17.33
N LEU A 266 8.51 -3.49 -18.12
CA LEU A 266 7.50 -3.75 -19.14
C LEU A 266 6.10 -3.89 -18.51
N ALA A 267 5.97 -4.70 -17.47
CA ALA A 267 4.72 -4.86 -16.73
C ALA A 267 4.21 -3.53 -16.16
N LYS A 268 5.12 -2.73 -15.58
CA LYS A 268 4.76 -1.42 -15.00
C LYS A 268 4.32 -0.41 -16.05
N ILE A 269 4.98 -0.36 -17.21
CA ILE A 269 4.61 0.55 -18.31
C ILE A 269 3.20 0.21 -18.83
N VAL A 270 2.90 -1.07 -18.99
CA VAL A 270 1.57 -1.52 -19.37
C VAL A 270 0.53 -1.08 -18.36
N ASP A 271 0.82 -1.26 -17.09
CA ASP A 271 -0.07 -0.87 -16.00
C ASP A 271 -0.37 0.63 -16.00
N GLU A 272 0.65 1.48 -16.12
CA GLU A 272 0.49 2.94 -16.20
C GLU A 272 -0.34 3.39 -17.41
N ILE A 273 -0.24 2.68 -18.55
CA ILE A 273 -0.98 3.00 -19.78
C ILE A 273 -2.42 2.52 -19.72
N ARG A 274 -2.67 1.30 -19.24
CA ARG A 274 -3.98 0.66 -19.32
C ARG A 274 -4.83 0.81 -18.06
N ASN A 275 -4.18 0.85 -16.90
CA ASN A 275 -4.85 0.80 -15.60
C ASN A 275 -4.65 2.10 -14.80
N SER A 276 -4.59 3.25 -15.47
CA SER A 276 -4.33 4.56 -14.86
C SER A 276 -5.20 4.86 -13.64
N ASP A 277 -6.46 4.42 -13.66
CA ASP A 277 -7.43 4.64 -12.59
C ASP A 277 -7.32 3.60 -11.46
N LYS A 278 -6.75 2.43 -11.74
CA LYS A 278 -6.59 1.33 -10.78
C LYS A 278 -5.36 0.52 -11.08
N LEU A 279 -4.20 1.04 -10.67
CA LEU A 279 -2.92 0.37 -10.86
C LEU A 279 -2.90 -1.01 -10.20
N GLN A 280 -2.25 -1.96 -10.86
CA GLN A 280 -2.06 -3.34 -10.41
C GLN A 280 -0.61 -3.63 -10.00
N PHE A 281 0.34 -2.81 -10.46
CA PHE A 281 1.76 -2.95 -10.17
C PHE A 281 2.10 -2.34 -8.81
N TYR A 282 1.71 -3.02 -7.74
CA TYR A 282 2.08 -2.63 -6.37
C TYR A 282 1.98 -3.82 -5.42
N TRP A 283 2.62 -3.70 -4.26
CA TRP A 283 2.46 -4.63 -3.15
C TRP A 283 1.48 -4.06 -2.13
N GLY A 284 0.33 -4.74 -1.95
CA GLY A 284 -0.74 -4.34 -1.04
C GLY A 284 -0.44 -4.60 0.45
N GLY A 285 0.73 -5.17 0.75
CA GLY A 285 1.11 -5.51 2.12
C GLY A 285 0.66 -6.92 2.56
N PRO A 286 1.36 -7.50 3.55
CA PRO A 286 1.16 -8.91 3.96
C PRO A 286 -0.19 -9.17 4.63
N GLN A 287 -0.98 -8.13 4.91
CA GLN A 287 -2.33 -8.24 5.49
C GLN A 287 -3.41 -8.42 4.41
N TYR A 288 -3.19 -7.91 3.21
CA TYR A 288 -4.21 -7.79 2.16
C TYR A 288 -3.80 -8.46 0.85
N ASP A 289 -2.49 -8.72 0.67
CA ASP A 289 -1.93 -9.30 -0.54
C ASP A 289 -1.19 -10.60 -0.22
N ASP A 290 -0.97 -11.42 -1.22
CA ASP A 290 -0.13 -12.61 -1.12
C ASP A 290 0.81 -12.70 -2.33
N TYR A 291 1.82 -13.53 -2.19
CA TYR A 291 2.85 -13.67 -3.21
C TYR A 291 2.33 -14.24 -4.53
N TYR A 292 1.32 -15.11 -4.47
CA TYR A 292 0.71 -15.69 -5.66
C TYR A 292 -0.08 -14.64 -6.43
N LYS A 293 -0.91 -13.85 -5.75
CA LYS A 293 -1.68 -12.75 -6.35
C LYS A 293 -0.79 -11.69 -6.94
N LEU A 294 0.29 -11.30 -6.25
CA LEU A 294 1.25 -10.35 -6.79
C LEU A 294 1.85 -10.88 -8.08
N GLN A 295 2.37 -12.10 -8.07
CA GLN A 295 3.00 -12.69 -9.25
C GLN A 295 2.01 -12.89 -10.39
N ASP A 296 0.76 -13.26 -10.09
CA ASP A 296 -0.31 -13.38 -11.10
C ASP A 296 -0.58 -12.05 -11.81
N ARG A 297 -0.76 -10.97 -11.06
CA ARG A 297 -0.94 -9.62 -11.63
C ARG A 297 0.24 -9.20 -12.51
N LEU A 298 1.46 -9.43 -12.04
CA LEU A 298 2.66 -9.11 -12.83
C LEU A 298 2.76 -9.92 -14.12
N GLN A 299 2.38 -11.19 -14.09
CA GLN A 299 2.37 -12.07 -15.29
C GLN A 299 1.33 -11.62 -16.32
N VAL A 300 0.14 -11.24 -15.87
CA VAL A 300 -0.89 -10.66 -16.76
C VAL A 300 -0.37 -9.42 -17.46
N LEU A 301 0.18 -8.47 -16.69
CA LEU A 301 0.76 -7.24 -17.23
C LEU A 301 1.94 -7.50 -18.19
N TYR A 302 2.80 -8.44 -17.85
CA TYR A 302 3.93 -8.85 -18.71
C TYR A 302 3.46 -9.45 -20.01
N LYS A 303 2.51 -10.40 -19.96
CA LYS A 303 1.89 -10.99 -21.16
C LYS A 303 1.33 -9.92 -22.09
N GLU A 304 0.57 -8.98 -21.54
CA GLU A 304 0.01 -7.85 -22.30
C GLU A 304 1.10 -6.98 -22.90
N GLY A 305 2.20 -6.75 -22.19
CA GLY A 305 3.34 -5.98 -22.68
C GLY A 305 4.08 -6.65 -23.82
N MET A 306 4.31 -7.96 -23.72
CA MET A 306 4.94 -8.75 -24.77
C MET A 306 4.10 -8.74 -26.06
N GLU A 307 2.81 -8.93 -25.93
CA GLU A 307 1.88 -8.89 -27.07
C GLU A 307 1.82 -7.49 -27.69
N GLN A 308 1.66 -6.45 -26.87
CA GLN A 308 1.46 -5.08 -27.36
C GLN A 308 2.72 -4.46 -27.97
N PHE A 309 3.89 -4.64 -27.35
CA PHE A 309 5.11 -3.94 -27.73
C PHE A 309 6.07 -4.78 -28.58
N LEU A 310 6.07 -6.09 -28.39
CA LEU A 310 6.97 -6.98 -29.10
C LEU A 310 6.26 -7.85 -30.15
N GLY A 311 4.92 -7.91 -30.10
CA GLY A 311 4.13 -8.79 -30.98
C GLY A 311 4.34 -10.27 -30.67
N GLU A 312 4.82 -10.60 -29.46
CA GLU A 312 5.06 -11.94 -29.01
C GLU A 312 3.92 -12.43 -28.11
N GLU A 313 3.35 -13.58 -28.43
CA GLU A 313 2.28 -14.20 -27.66
C GLU A 313 2.86 -15.02 -26.51
N VAL A 314 2.58 -14.60 -25.28
CA VAL A 314 2.97 -15.34 -24.07
C VAL A 314 1.78 -16.15 -23.57
N SER A 315 1.95 -17.48 -23.50
CA SER A 315 0.91 -18.34 -22.95
C SER A 315 0.90 -18.26 -21.44
N TYR A 316 -0.14 -17.61 -20.89
CA TYR A 316 -0.38 -17.50 -19.46
C TYR A 316 -1.87 -17.54 -19.16
N ILE A 317 -2.26 -18.36 -18.19
CA ILE A 317 -3.64 -18.48 -17.69
C ILE A 317 -3.65 -17.91 -16.28
N ASP A 318 -4.40 -16.81 -16.09
CA ASP A 318 -4.51 -16.12 -14.79
C ASP A 318 -5.42 -16.88 -13.80
N GLU A 319 -5.32 -16.51 -12.53
CA GLU A 319 -6.07 -17.15 -11.45
C GLU A 319 -7.57 -16.97 -11.61
N SER A 320 -8.04 -15.84 -12.13
CA SER A 320 -9.46 -15.55 -12.33
C SER A 320 -10.08 -16.47 -13.38
N THR A 321 -9.36 -16.75 -14.47
CA THR A 321 -9.77 -17.70 -15.52
C THR A 321 -9.89 -19.12 -14.95
N ILE A 322 -8.95 -19.53 -14.10
CA ILE A 322 -9.01 -20.83 -13.41
C ILE A 322 -10.24 -20.89 -12.51
N GLU A 323 -10.47 -19.88 -11.67
CA GLU A 323 -11.61 -19.84 -10.77
C GLU A 323 -12.95 -19.85 -11.51
N GLU A 324 -13.07 -19.12 -12.61
CA GLU A 324 -14.28 -19.11 -13.44
C GLU A 324 -14.55 -20.47 -14.08
N THR A 325 -13.50 -21.16 -14.53
CA THR A 325 -13.63 -22.51 -15.09
C THR A 325 -14.18 -23.49 -14.06
N PHE A 326 -13.74 -23.40 -12.80
CA PHE A 326 -14.24 -24.27 -11.72
C PHE A 326 -15.64 -23.91 -11.22
N LYS A 327 -16.11 -22.69 -11.39
CA LYS A 327 -17.52 -22.33 -11.07
C LYS A 327 -18.54 -23.12 -11.88
N LEU A 328 -18.14 -23.67 -13.02
CA LEU A 328 -19.01 -24.52 -13.88
C LEU A 328 -19.21 -25.93 -13.33
N PHE A 329 -18.39 -26.39 -12.39
CA PHE A 329 -18.49 -27.71 -11.77
C PHE A 329 -19.35 -27.67 -10.52
N LEU A 330 -20.67 -27.71 -10.70
CA LEU A 330 -21.69 -27.53 -9.65
C LEU A 330 -21.69 -28.60 -8.52
N ASN A 331 -20.92 -29.68 -8.66
CA ASN A 331 -20.94 -30.82 -7.75
C ASN A 331 -19.61 -31.12 -7.05
N ASP A 332 -18.63 -30.21 -7.13
CA ASP A 332 -17.30 -30.48 -6.56
C ASP A 332 -17.15 -29.82 -5.18
N PRO A 333 -16.75 -30.60 -4.16
CA PRO A 333 -16.47 -30.05 -2.84
C PRO A 333 -15.36 -28.99 -2.90
N ASP A 334 -15.48 -27.91 -2.12
CA ASP A 334 -14.51 -26.82 -2.02
C ASP A 334 -13.06 -27.31 -1.80
N ALA A 335 -12.90 -28.41 -1.06
CA ALA A 335 -11.60 -29.04 -0.82
C ALA A 335 -10.89 -29.55 -2.09
N THR A 336 -11.64 -30.04 -3.09
CA THR A 336 -11.07 -30.50 -4.37
C THR A 336 -10.63 -29.30 -5.20
N LYS A 337 -11.44 -28.24 -5.22
CA LYS A 337 -11.11 -26.96 -5.87
C LYS A 337 -9.81 -26.40 -5.32
N ASP A 338 -9.67 -26.30 -3.99
CA ASP A 338 -8.47 -25.76 -3.34
C ASP A 338 -7.23 -26.60 -3.63
N THR A 339 -7.37 -27.93 -3.67
CA THR A 339 -6.27 -28.84 -4.04
C THR A 339 -5.82 -28.63 -5.47
N ILE A 340 -6.75 -28.48 -6.40
CA ILE A 340 -6.47 -28.26 -7.82
C ILE A 340 -5.83 -26.89 -8.02
N LEU A 341 -6.37 -25.83 -7.38
CA LEU A 341 -5.77 -24.49 -7.42
C LEU A 341 -4.34 -24.49 -6.86
N LYS A 342 -4.10 -25.19 -5.76
CA LYS A 342 -2.75 -25.35 -5.19
C LYS A 342 -1.79 -26.02 -6.18
N TYR A 343 -2.24 -27.07 -6.85
CA TYR A 343 -1.46 -27.79 -7.86
C TYR A 343 -1.15 -26.90 -9.08
N PHE A 344 -2.13 -26.16 -9.59
CA PHE A 344 -1.93 -25.20 -10.67
C PHE A 344 -0.98 -24.08 -10.29
N ARG A 345 -1.10 -23.53 -9.08
CA ARG A 345 -0.16 -22.52 -8.56
C ARG A 345 1.26 -23.04 -8.54
N GLN A 346 1.47 -24.26 -8.07
CA GLN A 346 2.80 -24.90 -8.06
C GLN A 346 3.38 -25.05 -9.47
N LEU A 347 2.63 -25.61 -10.41
CA LEU A 347 3.08 -25.75 -11.79
C LEU A 347 3.38 -24.40 -12.45
N LYS A 348 2.54 -23.41 -12.20
CA LYS A 348 2.58 -22.11 -12.82
C LYS A 348 3.77 -21.27 -12.37
N PHE A 349 4.01 -21.22 -11.04
CA PHE A 349 5.00 -20.32 -10.46
C PHE A 349 6.36 -20.97 -10.21
N TYR A 350 6.46 -22.31 -10.16
CA TYR A 350 7.73 -22.98 -9.99
C TYR A 350 8.43 -23.25 -11.32
N THR A 351 7.72 -23.14 -12.44
CA THR A 351 8.29 -23.34 -13.79
C THR A 351 8.45 -22.04 -14.56
N ASN A 352 7.82 -20.95 -14.11
CA ASN A 352 7.89 -19.65 -14.78
C ASN A 352 9.06 -18.82 -14.23
N ASN A 353 10.00 -18.49 -15.11
CA ASN A 353 11.22 -17.76 -14.75
C ASN A 353 11.16 -16.25 -15.03
N ASP A 354 10.04 -15.69 -15.55
CA ASP A 354 9.98 -14.29 -15.97
C ASP A 354 10.28 -13.30 -14.84
N PHE A 355 9.92 -13.65 -13.59
CA PHE A 355 10.16 -12.85 -12.38
C PHE A 355 10.98 -13.60 -11.33
N SER A 356 11.75 -14.61 -11.73
CA SER A 356 12.59 -15.39 -10.82
C SER A 356 13.98 -14.81 -10.71
N PHE A 357 14.21 -13.99 -9.69
CA PHE A 357 15.54 -13.46 -9.34
C PHE A 357 16.47 -14.53 -8.77
N ILE A 358 15.92 -15.60 -8.23
CA ILE A 358 16.61 -16.82 -7.82
C ILE A 358 15.95 -18.02 -8.51
N ASP A 359 16.67 -19.12 -8.69
CA ASP A 359 16.12 -20.33 -9.27
C ASP A 359 15.01 -20.92 -8.39
N VAL A 360 13.82 -21.10 -8.95
CA VAL A 360 12.64 -21.59 -8.24
C VAL A 360 12.27 -22.97 -8.78
N TYR A 361 12.36 -23.98 -7.92
CA TYR A 361 11.94 -25.35 -8.24
C TYR A 361 11.18 -26.03 -7.09
N ASN A 362 10.89 -25.31 -6.02
CA ASN A 362 10.04 -25.74 -4.92
C ASN A 362 9.43 -24.54 -4.18
N GLU A 363 8.47 -24.83 -3.30
CA GLU A 363 7.72 -23.82 -2.55
C GLU A 363 8.62 -22.92 -1.68
N LYS A 364 9.61 -23.48 -1.02
CA LYS A 364 10.55 -22.70 -0.18
C LYS A 364 11.32 -21.66 -1.00
N LEU A 365 11.78 -22.04 -2.19
CA LEU A 365 12.47 -21.11 -3.09
C LEU A 365 11.52 -20.12 -3.73
N PHE A 366 10.26 -20.53 -3.99
CA PHE A 366 9.22 -19.61 -4.41
C PHE A 366 9.04 -18.48 -3.39
N TYR A 367 8.88 -18.80 -2.10
CA TYR A 367 8.75 -17.76 -1.05
C TYR A 367 10.00 -16.89 -0.90
N LYS A 368 11.20 -17.46 -1.05
CA LYS A 368 12.43 -16.66 -1.07
C LYS A 368 12.47 -15.70 -2.26
N ASN A 369 12.13 -16.17 -3.44
CA ASN A 369 12.05 -15.34 -4.63
C ASN A 369 10.98 -14.25 -4.46
N ALA A 370 9.82 -14.60 -3.92
CA ALA A 370 8.72 -13.67 -3.69
C ALA A 370 9.11 -12.51 -2.77
N GLN A 371 9.94 -12.76 -1.75
CA GLN A 371 10.50 -11.70 -0.89
C GLN A 371 11.38 -10.72 -1.68
N VAL A 372 12.20 -11.23 -2.61
CA VAL A 372 12.98 -10.38 -3.53
C VAL A 372 12.06 -9.58 -4.44
N LEU A 373 11.11 -10.27 -5.07
CA LEU A 373 10.14 -9.66 -5.98
C LEU A 373 9.32 -8.55 -5.32
N VAL A 374 8.84 -8.77 -4.10
CA VAL A 374 8.13 -7.73 -3.32
C VAL A 374 9.00 -6.50 -3.11
N GLN A 375 10.27 -6.66 -2.78
CA GLN A 375 11.17 -5.52 -2.60
C GLN A 375 11.43 -4.78 -3.91
N MET A 376 11.57 -5.51 -5.02
CA MET A 376 11.71 -4.91 -6.36
C MET A 376 10.46 -4.14 -6.77
N VAL A 377 9.28 -4.71 -6.53
CA VAL A 377 8.00 -4.01 -6.78
C VAL A 377 7.88 -2.76 -5.91
N LYS A 378 8.18 -2.84 -4.60
CA LYS A 378 8.18 -1.67 -3.71
C LYS A 378 9.15 -0.57 -4.15
N MET A 379 10.32 -0.94 -4.66
CA MET A 379 11.29 0.01 -5.20
C MET A 379 10.73 0.81 -6.38
N LEU A 380 9.90 0.18 -7.22
CA LEU A 380 9.39 0.76 -8.47
C LEU A 380 7.95 1.31 -8.36
N GLN A 381 7.13 0.81 -7.45
CA GLN A 381 5.68 1.08 -7.43
C GLN A 381 5.31 2.56 -7.34
N ASP A 382 6.16 3.39 -6.74
CA ASP A 382 5.93 4.83 -6.57
C ASP A 382 6.56 5.68 -7.69
N VAL A 383 7.26 5.03 -8.63
CA VAL A 383 7.96 5.70 -9.74
C VAL A 383 7.05 5.73 -10.96
N LYS A 384 6.89 6.89 -11.60
CA LYS A 384 6.19 7.03 -12.88
C LYS A 384 7.18 6.85 -14.03
N LEU A 385 6.95 5.84 -14.86
CA LEU A 385 7.80 5.53 -16.02
C LEU A 385 7.29 6.17 -17.31
N VAL A 386 5.95 6.27 -17.45
CA VAL A 386 5.32 6.86 -18.64
C VAL A 386 5.14 8.36 -18.42
N THR A 387 5.81 9.18 -19.21
CA THR A 387 5.78 10.64 -19.13
C THR A 387 5.15 11.26 -20.38
N GLU A 388 4.45 12.38 -20.22
CA GLU A 388 3.80 13.07 -21.35
C GLU A 388 4.80 13.63 -22.36
N LYS A 389 5.97 14.07 -21.89
CA LYS A 389 7.04 14.61 -22.74
C LYS A 389 8.09 13.55 -22.98
N PRO A 390 8.54 13.38 -24.24
CA PRO A 390 9.68 12.52 -24.52
C PRO A 390 10.88 12.97 -23.68
N ASN A 391 11.33 12.12 -22.78
CA ASN A 391 12.51 12.37 -21.97
C ASN A 391 13.48 11.19 -22.10
N GLN A 392 14.70 11.39 -21.65
CA GLN A 392 15.74 10.37 -21.65
C GLN A 392 15.68 9.50 -20.38
N PHE A 393 14.72 9.78 -19.48
CA PHE A 393 14.63 9.17 -18.16
C PHE A 393 14.71 7.64 -18.17
N LEU A 394 13.94 6.99 -19.05
CA LEU A 394 13.97 5.54 -19.17
C LEU A 394 15.33 5.03 -19.64
N GLY A 395 15.94 5.71 -20.60
CA GLY A 395 17.30 5.41 -21.07
C GLY A 395 18.34 5.58 -19.97
N ASP A 396 18.28 6.68 -19.23
CA ASP A 396 19.19 6.95 -18.10
C ASP A 396 18.98 5.95 -16.96
N LEU A 397 17.72 5.54 -16.72
CA LEU A 397 17.38 4.50 -15.74
C LEU A 397 18.01 3.15 -16.14
N PHE A 398 17.80 2.71 -17.38
CA PHE A 398 18.40 1.49 -17.90
C PHE A 398 19.93 1.56 -17.89
N GLU A 399 20.51 2.69 -18.33
CA GLU A 399 21.96 2.89 -18.32
C GLU A 399 22.54 2.91 -16.90
N GLY A 400 21.82 3.48 -15.93
CA GLY A 400 22.20 3.47 -14.52
C GLY A 400 22.19 2.07 -13.89
N PHE A 401 21.34 1.18 -14.37
CA PHE A 401 21.26 -0.21 -13.90
C PHE A 401 22.25 -1.14 -14.60
N LEU A 402 22.78 -0.78 -15.77
CA LEU A 402 23.85 -1.54 -16.43
C LEU A 402 25.19 -1.26 -15.77
N ASP A 403 25.85 -2.30 -15.30
CA ASP A 403 27.21 -2.24 -14.79
C ASP A 403 28.19 -1.85 -15.91
N ASP A 404 29.25 -1.12 -15.58
CA ASP A 404 30.30 -0.74 -16.56
C ASP A 404 30.93 -1.96 -17.25
N GLY A 405 30.99 -3.11 -16.56
CA GLY A 405 31.42 -4.37 -17.14
C GLY A 405 30.48 -4.89 -18.24
N ILE A 406 29.17 -4.82 -18.03
CA ILE A 406 28.14 -5.22 -19.00
C ILE A 406 28.14 -4.24 -20.17
N LYS A 407 28.22 -2.94 -19.91
CA LYS A 407 28.32 -1.92 -20.96
C LYS A 407 29.48 -2.18 -21.91
N GLN A 408 30.64 -2.55 -21.36
CA GLN A 408 31.84 -2.81 -22.15
C GLN A 408 31.80 -4.15 -22.91
N SER A 409 31.24 -5.22 -22.28
CA SER A 409 31.20 -6.55 -22.89
C SER A 409 30.16 -6.64 -24.00
N GLU A 410 29.00 -6.00 -23.81
CA GLU A 410 27.88 -6.07 -24.78
C GLU A 410 27.85 -4.89 -25.75
N GLY A 411 28.69 -3.86 -25.54
CA GLY A 411 28.72 -2.67 -26.37
C GLY A 411 27.42 -1.86 -26.34
N GLN A 412 26.64 -1.98 -25.28
CA GLN A 412 25.32 -1.36 -25.15
C GLN A 412 25.43 0.04 -24.55
N PHE A 413 25.30 1.05 -25.40
CA PHE A 413 25.22 2.45 -25.01
C PHE A 413 23.93 3.05 -25.57
N PHE A 414 23.19 3.77 -24.74
CA PHE A 414 22.01 4.49 -25.19
C PHE A 414 22.41 5.79 -25.85
N THR A 415 21.91 6.02 -27.07
CA THR A 415 22.18 7.29 -27.78
C THR A 415 21.37 8.41 -27.13
N PRO A 416 22.01 9.51 -26.69
CA PRO A 416 21.31 10.64 -26.08
C PRO A 416 20.17 11.18 -26.95
N THR A 417 19.01 11.42 -26.35
CA THR A 417 17.79 11.88 -27.05
C THR A 417 18.00 13.09 -27.95
N PRO A 418 18.83 14.12 -27.61
CA PRO A 418 19.12 15.22 -28.53
C PRO A 418 19.78 14.77 -29.81
N ILE A 419 20.70 13.78 -29.76
CA ILE A 419 21.38 13.23 -30.95
C ILE A 419 20.38 12.46 -31.79
N VAL A 420 19.53 11.63 -31.17
CA VAL A 420 18.46 10.90 -31.86
C VAL A 420 17.51 11.84 -32.56
N ARG A 421 17.06 12.90 -31.90
CA ARG A 421 16.19 13.94 -32.49
C ARG A 421 16.87 14.63 -33.68
N PHE A 422 18.13 15.00 -33.52
CA PHE A 422 18.89 15.60 -34.60
C PHE A 422 18.95 14.68 -35.83
N LEU A 423 19.35 13.43 -35.63
CA LEU A 423 19.42 12.42 -36.70
C LEU A 423 18.09 12.22 -37.41
N VAL A 424 16.99 12.05 -36.63
CA VAL A 424 15.65 11.86 -37.17
C VAL A 424 15.16 13.10 -37.92
N SER A 425 15.42 14.31 -37.40
CA SER A 425 14.99 15.54 -38.04
C SER A 425 15.76 15.85 -39.35
N THR A 426 16.94 15.25 -39.54
CA THR A 426 17.69 15.36 -40.78
C THR A 426 17.18 14.43 -41.89
N LEU A 427 16.35 13.46 -41.56
CA LEU A 427 15.77 12.53 -42.54
C LEU A 427 14.46 13.10 -43.08
N PRO A 428 14.22 13.08 -44.41
CA PRO A 428 12.99 13.54 -45.03
C PRO A 428 11.87 12.51 -44.87
N LEU A 429 11.55 12.13 -43.59
CA LEU A 429 10.63 11.06 -43.28
C LEU A 429 9.20 11.31 -43.79
N GLU A 430 8.74 12.57 -43.72
CA GLU A 430 7.41 12.94 -44.24
C GLU A 430 7.29 12.73 -45.75
N GLU A 431 8.33 13.07 -46.50
CA GLU A 431 8.38 12.87 -47.94
C GLU A 431 8.41 11.38 -48.31
N ILE A 432 9.21 10.61 -47.55
CA ILE A 432 9.33 9.16 -47.70
C ILE A 432 7.98 8.47 -47.40
N ILE A 433 7.30 8.86 -46.32
CA ILE A 433 6.00 8.33 -45.92
C ILE A 433 4.96 8.68 -47.00
N LYS A 434 4.88 9.93 -47.45
CA LYS A 434 3.95 10.37 -48.49
C LYS A 434 4.19 9.67 -49.82
N SER A 435 5.45 9.38 -50.18
CA SER A 435 5.79 8.75 -51.46
C SER A 435 5.48 7.25 -51.50
N LYS A 436 5.47 6.57 -50.34
CA LYS A 436 5.26 5.12 -50.26
C LYS A 436 3.80 4.68 -49.98
N GLY A 437 2.92 5.62 -49.69
CA GLY A 437 1.52 5.35 -49.43
C GLY A 437 1.29 4.37 -48.25
N LYS A 438 0.42 3.38 -48.43
CA LYS A 438 0.11 2.37 -47.39
C LYS A 438 1.14 1.24 -47.25
N SER A 439 2.26 1.24 -47.99
CA SER A 439 3.29 0.20 -47.87
C SER A 439 4.19 0.48 -46.68
N TYR A 440 4.45 -0.58 -45.90
CA TYR A 440 5.35 -0.50 -44.72
C TYR A 440 6.75 0.02 -45.14
N ILE A 441 7.22 1.02 -44.44
CA ILE A 441 8.62 1.47 -44.57
C ILE A 441 9.45 0.45 -43.79
N LYS A 442 10.22 -0.40 -44.50
CA LYS A 442 11.28 -1.17 -43.84
C LYS A 442 12.32 -0.20 -43.34
N ASN A 443 12.30 0.13 -42.05
CA ASN A 443 13.40 0.81 -41.44
C ASN A 443 14.60 -0.13 -41.43
N VAL A 444 15.62 0.21 -42.20
CA VAL A 444 16.95 -0.30 -41.92
C VAL A 444 17.42 0.49 -40.70
N GLY A 445 17.04 0.02 -39.51
CA GLY A 445 17.45 0.65 -38.28
C GLY A 445 18.95 0.46 -38.09
N LEU A 446 19.73 1.55 -38.13
CA LEU A 446 20.83 1.67 -37.21
C LEU A 446 20.26 1.34 -35.84
N CYS A 447 20.88 0.38 -35.09
CA CYS A 447 20.46 -0.05 -33.76
C CYS A 447 20.23 1.15 -32.82
N MET A 448 19.04 1.71 -32.86
CA MET A 448 18.66 2.84 -32.01
C MET A 448 17.56 2.40 -31.07
N TRP A 449 17.94 1.83 -29.96
CA TRP A 449 17.06 1.56 -28.84
C TRP A 449 16.72 2.90 -28.17
N SER A 450 15.73 3.60 -28.70
CA SER A 450 15.12 4.72 -28.02
C SER A 450 13.61 4.60 -28.14
N TRP A 451 12.93 4.49 -27.02
CA TRP A 451 11.47 4.47 -26.88
C TRP A 451 10.77 5.71 -27.46
N SER A 452 11.52 6.74 -27.85
CA SER A 452 10.99 7.92 -28.52
C SER A 452 10.49 7.68 -29.95
N PHE A 453 10.64 6.47 -30.51
CA PHE A 453 10.18 6.13 -31.86
C PHE A 453 8.77 5.51 -31.93
N PHE A 454 8.13 5.26 -30.81
CA PHE A 454 6.83 4.56 -30.76
C PHE A 454 5.64 5.47 -30.43
N LYS A 455 5.69 6.75 -30.81
CA LYS A 455 4.51 7.61 -30.86
C LYS A 455 4.19 8.03 -32.27
#